data_9200ba364aaa481c8405efd101232fde
#
_entry.id   9200ba364aaa481c8405efd101232fde
#
_cell.length_a   1.000
_cell.length_b   1.000
_cell.length_c   1.000
_cell.angle_alpha   90.00
_cell.angle_beta   90.00
_cell.angle_gamma   90.00
#
_symmetry.space_group_name_H-M   'P 1'
#
loop_
_entity.id
_entity.type
_entity.pdbx_description
1 polymer ?
#
loop_
_entity_poly.entity_id
_entity_poly.type
_entity_poly.pdbx_seq_one_letter_code
_entity_poly.pdbx_strand_id
1 'polypeptide(L)'
;MTLYDNSDYLDDIKLVANAKLPWHKLKNKSVMLSGATGMIGSFLVDVLLYKNQQDDLGCEIYALGRNEQKAAHRFGENMKRIHFIHYDINKPFVKNELGTIDYVLHLASNTHPVAYATDPIGTITININGVANMLEFAVCHNATRCVFASSNEIYGEIGRAHV
;
A
#
# COMPACT_ATOMS: atom_id res chain seq x y z
N MET A 1 -4.77 -23.16 2.47
CA MET A 1 -3.41 -22.75 2.90
C MET A 1 -3.28 -21.26 2.67
N THR A 2 -3.09 -20.50 3.72
CA THR A 2 -2.90 -19.04 3.65
C THR A 2 -1.41 -18.72 3.64
N LEU A 3 -1.04 -17.47 3.31
CA LEU A 3 0.36 -17.03 3.44
C LEU A 3 0.87 -17.13 4.89
N TYR A 4 -0.03 -17.02 5.86
CA TYR A 4 0.32 -17.13 7.28
C TYR A 4 0.63 -18.57 7.74
N ASP A 5 0.38 -19.58 6.89
CA ASP A 5 0.77 -20.96 7.14
C ASP A 5 2.20 -21.25 6.61
N ASN A 6 2.83 -20.30 5.94
CA ASN A 6 4.18 -20.42 5.35
C ASN A 6 5.22 -19.81 6.29
N SER A 7 6.16 -20.63 6.78
CA SER A 7 7.23 -20.24 7.69
C SER A 7 8.16 -19.18 7.08
N ASP A 8 8.53 -19.34 5.81
CA ASP A 8 9.47 -18.44 5.13
C ASP A 8 8.85 -17.04 5.01
N TYR A 9 7.56 -16.97 4.68
CA TYR A 9 6.84 -15.71 4.65
C TYR A 9 6.79 -15.01 6.01
N LEU A 10 6.57 -15.77 7.08
CA LEU A 10 6.58 -15.22 8.44
C LEU A 10 7.97 -14.75 8.86
N ASP A 11 9.01 -15.45 8.43
CA ASP A 11 10.39 -15.07 8.73
C ASP A 11 10.82 -13.82 7.95
N ASP A 12 10.34 -13.64 6.72
CA ASP A 12 10.51 -12.40 5.96
C ASP A 12 9.85 -11.21 6.66
N ILE A 13 8.63 -11.38 7.19
CA ILE A 13 7.96 -10.34 7.99
C ILE A 13 8.79 -9.97 9.21
N LYS A 14 9.27 -10.96 9.97
CA LYS A 14 10.11 -10.74 11.16
C LYS A 14 11.41 -10.05 10.80
N LEU A 15 12.06 -10.48 9.71
CA LEU A 15 13.31 -9.89 9.23
C LEU A 15 13.15 -8.39 8.97
N VAL A 16 12.12 -8.00 8.22
CA VAL A 16 11.86 -6.59 7.91
C VAL A 16 11.44 -5.82 9.17
N ALA A 17 10.56 -6.38 9.99
CA ALA A 17 10.10 -5.75 11.22
C ALA A 17 11.22 -5.49 12.23
N ASN A 18 12.24 -6.35 12.26
CA ASN A 18 13.40 -6.22 13.15
C ASN A 18 14.55 -5.40 12.52
N ALA A 19 14.40 -4.92 11.29
CA ALA A 19 15.40 -4.06 10.68
C ALA A 19 15.58 -2.76 11.49
N LYS A 20 16.82 -2.25 11.54
CA LYS A 20 17.17 -1.01 12.25
C LYS A 20 16.63 0.22 11.53
N LEU A 21 15.32 0.37 11.52
CA LEU A 21 14.60 1.50 10.94
C LEU A 21 14.03 2.39 12.07
N PRO A 22 13.71 3.65 11.77
CA PRO A 22 13.17 4.58 12.77
C PRO A 22 11.67 4.32 13.04
N TRP A 23 11.32 3.10 13.47
CA TRP A 23 9.95 2.66 13.74
C TRP A 23 9.19 3.57 14.71
N HIS A 24 9.90 4.21 15.65
CA HIS A 24 9.32 5.16 16.59
C HIS A 24 8.58 6.31 15.91
N LYS A 25 8.92 6.65 14.66
CA LYS A 25 8.23 7.68 13.87
C LYS A 25 6.81 7.27 13.44
N LEU A 26 6.51 5.98 13.50
CA LEU A 26 5.19 5.45 13.19
C LEU A 26 4.36 5.21 14.47
N LYS A 27 4.91 5.47 15.66
CA LYS A 27 4.18 5.26 16.91
C LYS A 27 2.97 6.18 17.00
N ASN A 28 1.79 5.57 17.19
CA ASN A 28 0.49 6.24 17.24
C ASN A 28 0.20 7.10 15.98
N LYS A 29 0.69 6.65 14.83
CA LYS A 29 0.51 7.29 13.54
C LYS A 29 -0.43 6.49 12.66
N SER A 30 -1.04 7.16 11.69
CA SER A 30 -1.89 6.56 10.68
C SER A 30 -1.15 6.43 9.35
N VAL A 31 -1.24 5.24 8.74
CA VAL A 31 -0.65 4.93 7.43
C VAL A 31 -1.74 4.46 6.49
N MET A 32 -1.93 5.18 5.39
CA MET A 32 -2.83 4.82 4.31
C MET A 32 -2.05 4.17 3.17
N LEU A 33 -2.52 3.00 2.71
CA LEU A 33 -1.91 2.29 1.57
C LEU A 33 -2.95 2.11 0.46
N SER A 34 -2.72 2.69 -0.71
CA SER A 34 -3.41 2.24 -1.93
C SER A 34 -2.68 1.02 -2.51
N GLY A 35 -3.41 0.09 -3.11
CA GLY A 35 -2.81 -1.17 -3.56
C GLY A 35 -2.45 -2.13 -2.41
N ALA A 36 -3.09 -1.99 -1.27
CA ALA A 36 -2.85 -2.77 -0.06
C ALA A 36 -3.03 -4.29 -0.24
N THR A 37 -3.80 -4.75 -1.24
CA THR A 37 -3.97 -6.17 -1.55
C THR A 37 -3.03 -6.70 -2.64
N GLY A 38 -2.14 -5.87 -3.14
CA GLY A 38 -1.05 -6.25 -4.05
C GLY A 38 0.10 -6.91 -3.31
N MET A 39 1.08 -7.44 -4.04
CA MET A 39 2.23 -8.15 -3.45
C MET A 39 2.98 -7.30 -2.42
N ILE A 40 3.46 -6.12 -2.82
CA ILE A 40 4.21 -5.22 -1.93
C ILE A 40 3.31 -4.65 -0.84
N GLY A 41 2.12 -4.13 -1.22
CA GLY A 41 1.21 -3.48 -0.27
C GLY A 41 0.76 -4.40 0.84
N SER A 42 0.40 -5.64 0.52
CA SER A 42 -0.05 -6.59 1.53
C SER A 42 1.07 -7.05 2.47
N PHE A 43 2.29 -7.18 1.96
CA PHE A 43 3.45 -7.48 2.79
C PHE A 43 3.75 -6.34 3.78
N LEU A 44 3.69 -5.07 3.32
CA LEU A 44 3.88 -3.92 4.21
C LEU A 44 2.79 -3.83 5.28
N VAL A 45 1.54 -4.14 4.94
CA VAL A 45 0.45 -4.23 5.93
C VAL A 45 0.79 -5.29 6.98
N ASP A 46 1.24 -6.48 6.57
CA ASP A 46 1.58 -7.56 7.51
C ASP A 46 2.78 -7.19 8.41
N VAL A 47 3.77 -6.49 7.88
CA VAL A 47 4.89 -5.97 8.69
C VAL A 47 4.40 -4.97 9.74
N LEU A 48 3.51 -4.04 9.37
CA LEU A 48 2.94 -3.06 10.31
C LEU A 48 2.07 -3.75 11.38
N LEU A 49 1.27 -4.73 10.99
CA LEU A 49 0.48 -5.53 11.94
C LEU A 49 1.37 -6.28 12.92
N TYR A 50 2.46 -6.88 12.44
CA TYR A 50 3.44 -7.56 13.28
C TYR A 50 4.11 -6.58 14.25
N LYS A 51 4.53 -5.40 13.79
CA LYS A 51 5.12 -4.34 14.65
C LYS A 51 4.12 -3.85 15.70
N ASN A 52 2.86 -3.67 15.34
CA ASN A 52 1.83 -3.32 16.30
C ASN A 52 1.71 -4.37 17.42
N GLN A 53 1.83 -5.64 17.08
CA GLN A 53 1.70 -6.73 18.02
C GLN A 53 2.94 -6.91 18.90
N GLN A 54 4.14 -6.70 18.36
CA GLN A 54 5.40 -6.95 19.08
C GLN A 54 5.85 -5.76 19.93
N ASP A 55 5.70 -4.54 19.41
CA ASP A 55 6.30 -3.34 19.99
C ASP A 55 5.26 -2.33 20.50
N ASP A 56 3.98 -2.69 20.50
CA ASP A 56 2.87 -1.78 20.83
C ASP A 56 3.01 -0.44 20.07
N LEU A 57 3.25 -0.55 18.76
CA LEU A 57 3.50 0.60 17.91
C LEU A 57 2.27 1.52 17.79
N GLY A 58 1.07 0.95 17.90
CA GLY A 58 -0.19 1.69 17.80
C GLY A 58 -0.39 2.37 16.46
N CYS A 59 0.21 1.82 15.39
CA CYS A 59 0.05 2.36 14.05
C CYS A 59 -1.31 1.96 13.48
N GLU A 60 -2.14 2.94 13.14
CA GLU A 60 -3.41 2.71 12.46
C GLU A 60 -3.18 2.46 10.96
N ILE A 61 -3.76 1.39 10.44
CA ILE A 61 -3.55 0.93 9.07
C ILE A 61 -4.83 1.10 8.27
N TYR A 62 -4.78 1.92 7.24
CA TYR A 62 -5.88 2.17 6.31
C TYR A 62 -5.55 1.55 4.96
N ALA A 63 -6.32 0.56 4.55
CA ALA A 63 -6.17 -0.14 3.28
C ALA A 63 -7.19 0.38 2.27
N LEU A 64 -6.71 1.04 1.22
CA LEU A 64 -7.52 1.58 0.14
C LEU A 64 -7.64 0.56 -0.99
N GLY A 65 -8.84 0.26 -1.43
CA GLY A 65 -9.05 -0.68 -2.52
C GLY A 65 -10.48 -0.77 -3.02
N ARG A 66 -10.64 -1.40 -4.20
CA ARG A 66 -11.95 -1.54 -4.85
C ARG A 66 -12.71 -2.81 -4.44
N ASN A 67 -12.03 -3.75 -3.81
CA ASN A 67 -12.59 -5.08 -3.53
C ASN A 67 -12.30 -5.51 -2.10
N GLU A 68 -13.27 -5.30 -1.22
CA GLU A 68 -13.20 -5.68 0.18
C GLU A 68 -13.11 -7.19 0.38
N GLN A 69 -13.79 -7.98 -0.45
CA GLN A 69 -13.73 -9.45 -0.38
C GLN A 69 -12.31 -9.96 -0.65
N LYS A 70 -11.61 -9.34 -1.62
CA LYS A 70 -10.21 -9.64 -1.88
C LYS A 70 -9.33 -9.30 -0.67
N ALA A 71 -9.60 -8.19 -0.01
CA ALA A 71 -8.88 -7.80 1.21
C ALA A 71 -9.17 -8.77 2.35
N ALA A 72 -10.44 -9.11 2.58
CA ALA A 72 -10.84 -10.09 3.59
C ALA A 72 -10.21 -11.47 3.35
N HIS A 73 -10.19 -11.93 2.10
CA HIS A 73 -9.52 -13.19 1.75
C HIS A 73 -8.01 -13.13 1.99
N ARG A 74 -7.37 -11.98 1.65
CA ARG A 74 -5.91 -11.82 1.80
C ARG A 74 -5.48 -11.73 3.26
N PHE A 75 -6.21 -10.98 4.07
CA PHE A 75 -5.82 -10.68 5.45
C PHE A 75 -6.49 -11.59 6.49
N GLY A 76 -7.55 -12.30 6.12
CA GLY A 76 -8.26 -13.23 7.02
C GLY A 76 -8.66 -12.55 8.34
N GLU A 77 -8.32 -13.17 9.46
CA GLU A 77 -8.60 -12.66 10.81
C GLU A 77 -7.94 -11.29 11.10
N ASN A 78 -6.86 -10.95 10.39
CA ASN A 78 -6.20 -9.65 10.55
C ASN A 78 -7.01 -8.49 9.96
N MET A 79 -8.03 -8.77 9.13
CA MET A 79 -8.89 -7.75 8.54
C MET A 79 -9.54 -6.83 9.59
N LYS A 80 -9.86 -7.37 10.78
CA LYS A 80 -10.42 -6.61 11.91
C LYS A 80 -9.46 -5.58 12.54
N ARG A 81 -8.18 -5.62 12.16
CA ARG A 81 -7.13 -4.69 12.61
C ARG A 81 -6.75 -3.69 11.53
N ILE A 82 -7.50 -3.68 10.43
CA ILE A 82 -7.26 -2.84 9.25
C ILE A 82 -8.54 -2.06 8.97
N HIS A 83 -8.41 -0.76 8.78
CA HIS A 83 -9.51 0.07 8.31
C HIS A 83 -9.56 -0.03 6.79
N PHE A 84 -10.48 -0.83 6.25
CA PHE A 84 -10.66 -0.93 4.81
C PHE A 84 -11.53 0.22 4.31
N ILE A 85 -11.06 0.91 3.26
CA ILE A 85 -11.79 1.98 2.60
C ILE A 85 -12.04 1.59 1.16
N HIS A 86 -13.32 1.44 0.81
CA HIS A 86 -13.72 1.18 -0.56
C HIS A 86 -13.52 2.44 -1.40
N TYR A 87 -12.53 2.43 -2.29
CA TYR A 87 -12.20 3.58 -3.12
C TYR A 87 -11.55 3.16 -4.44
N ASP A 88 -11.96 3.85 -5.51
CA ASP A 88 -11.32 3.75 -6.83
C ASP A 88 -10.42 4.96 -7.04
N ILE A 89 -9.12 4.75 -7.06
CA ILE A 89 -8.12 5.82 -7.20
C ILE A 89 -8.21 6.60 -8.52
N ASN A 90 -8.93 6.08 -9.53
CA ASN A 90 -9.21 6.80 -10.78
C ASN A 90 -10.30 7.87 -10.62
N LYS A 91 -11.03 7.85 -9.53
CA LYS A 91 -12.08 8.81 -9.26
C LYS A 91 -11.54 9.96 -8.43
N PRO A 92 -12.06 11.20 -8.63
CA PRO A 92 -11.72 12.30 -7.75
C PRO A 92 -12.00 11.94 -6.30
N PHE A 93 -11.10 12.37 -5.43
CA PHE A 93 -11.28 12.17 -4.01
C PHE A 93 -12.49 12.97 -3.52
N VAL A 94 -13.37 12.31 -2.81
CA VAL A 94 -14.45 12.97 -2.08
C VAL A 94 -14.04 13.04 -0.62
N LYS A 95 -13.95 14.26 -0.07
CA LYS A 95 -13.62 14.47 1.34
C LYS A 95 -14.57 13.62 2.21
N ASN A 96 -13.99 12.77 3.01
CA ASN A 96 -14.72 11.90 3.95
C ASN A 96 -14.46 12.33 5.40
N GLU A 97 -15.10 11.66 6.34
CA GLU A 97 -14.99 11.94 7.77
C GLU A 97 -13.71 11.37 8.42
N LEU A 98 -12.78 10.86 7.63
CA LEU A 98 -11.48 10.42 8.14
C LEU A 98 -10.74 11.63 8.71
N GLY A 99 -10.18 11.45 9.89
CA GLY A 99 -9.32 12.45 10.52
C GLY A 99 -7.99 12.64 9.77
N THR A 100 -6.97 13.06 10.48
CA THR A 100 -5.62 13.18 9.95
C THR A 100 -5.06 11.80 9.57
N ILE A 101 -4.47 11.70 8.39
CA ILE A 101 -3.70 10.54 7.94
C ILE A 101 -2.23 10.97 7.83
N ASP A 102 -1.38 10.46 8.72
CA ASP A 102 0.01 10.94 8.80
C ASP A 102 0.85 10.60 7.58
N TYR A 103 0.68 9.40 7.03
CA TYR A 103 1.48 8.90 5.91
C TYR A 103 0.59 8.26 4.85
N VAL A 104 0.85 8.58 3.59
CA VAL A 104 0.15 8.01 2.44
C VAL A 104 1.16 7.27 1.56
N LEU A 105 0.93 5.98 1.31
CA LEU A 105 1.70 5.15 0.40
C LEU A 105 0.84 4.79 -0.82
N HIS A 106 1.24 5.29 -1.98
CA HIS A 106 0.55 4.97 -3.23
C HIS A 106 1.31 3.87 -3.98
N LEU A 107 0.74 2.65 -3.92
CA LEU A 107 1.30 1.43 -4.51
C LEU A 107 0.38 0.82 -5.58
N ALA A 108 -0.80 1.39 -5.78
CA ALA A 108 -1.76 0.88 -6.75
C ALA A 108 -1.36 1.29 -8.16
N SER A 109 -1.16 0.31 -9.02
CA SER A 109 -0.95 0.47 -10.46
C SER A 109 -1.33 -0.82 -11.18
N ASN A 110 -1.56 -0.73 -12.49
CA ASN A 110 -1.56 -1.89 -13.36
C ASN A 110 -0.09 -2.27 -13.65
N THR A 111 0.33 -3.43 -13.18
CA THR A 111 1.73 -3.89 -13.31
C THR A 111 1.87 -5.12 -14.20
N HIS A 112 0.79 -5.53 -14.85
CA HIS A 112 0.77 -6.75 -15.64
C HIS A 112 0.96 -6.43 -17.13
N PRO A 113 1.91 -7.08 -17.84
CA PRO A 113 2.17 -6.83 -19.27
C PRO A 113 0.93 -6.92 -20.16
N VAL A 114 0.00 -7.84 -19.86
CA VAL A 114 -1.27 -7.95 -20.59
C VAL A 114 -2.10 -6.67 -20.44
N ALA A 115 -2.15 -6.08 -19.23
CA ALA A 115 -2.90 -4.83 -19.03
C ALA A 115 -2.29 -3.67 -19.85
N TYR A 116 -0.97 -3.63 -20.00
CA TYR A 116 -0.31 -2.62 -20.84
C TYR A 116 -0.72 -2.75 -22.32
N ALA A 117 -0.85 -3.98 -22.79
CA ALA A 117 -1.21 -4.25 -24.18
C ALA A 117 -2.72 -4.10 -24.46
N THR A 118 -3.57 -4.51 -23.50
CA THR A 118 -5.02 -4.55 -23.72
C THR A 118 -5.76 -3.32 -23.20
N ASP A 119 -5.21 -2.59 -22.24
CA ASP A 119 -5.77 -1.37 -21.66
C ASP A 119 -4.68 -0.32 -21.38
N PRO A 120 -4.00 0.20 -22.44
CA PRO A 120 -2.96 1.20 -22.28
C PRO A 120 -3.50 2.53 -21.71
N ILE A 121 -4.71 2.92 -22.12
CA ILE A 121 -5.33 4.16 -21.61
C ILE A 121 -5.65 4.03 -20.14
N GLY A 122 -6.24 2.94 -19.69
CA GLY A 122 -6.50 2.69 -18.28
C GLY A 122 -5.21 2.64 -17.46
N THR A 123 -4.14 2.09 -18.02
CA THR A 123 -2.81 2.07 -17.37
C THR A 123 -2.23 3.48 -17.21
N ILE A 124 -2.32 4.33 -18.23
CA ILE A 124 -1.91 5.74 -18.13
C ILE A 124 -2.77 6.49 -17.10
N THR A 125 -4.08 6.32 -17.20
CA THR A 125 -5.06 7.00 -16.34
C THR A 125 -4.82 6.67 -14.86
N ILE A 126 -4.61 5.41 -14.51
CA ILE A 126 -4.39 5.01 -13.10
C ILE A 126 -3.08 5.59 -12.55
N ASN A 127 -2.05 5.72 -13.38
CA ASN A 127 -0.77 6.26 -12.96
C ASN A 127 -0.74 7.80 -12.89
N ILE A 128 -1.54 8.50 -13.69
CA ILE A 128 -1.61 9.96 -13.66
C ILE A 128 -2.68 10.43 -12.68
N ASN A 129 -3.94 10.05 -12.92
CA ASN A 129 -5.05 10.49 -12.10
C ASN A 129 -4.99 9.85 -10.70
N GLY A 130 -4.57 8.59 -10.61
CA GLY A 130 -4.38 7.93 -9.32
C GLY A 130 -3.38 8.64 -8.44
N VAL A 131 -2.23 9.06 -8.99
CA VAL A 131 -1.24 9.84 -8.24
C VAL A 131 -1.81 11.20 -7.84
N ALA A 132 -2.46 11.93 -8.78
CA ALA A 132 -3.07 13.23 -8.49
C ALA A 132 -4.12 13.11 -7.36
N ASN A 133 -5.02 12.14 -7.44
CA ASN A 133 -6.06 11.90 -6.43
C ASN A 133 -5.45 11.51 -5.07
N MET A 134 -4.38 10.73 -5.03
CA MET A 134 -3.71 10.35 -3.78
C MET A 134 -2.93 11.52 -3.16
N LEU A 135 -2.37 12.41 -3.98
CA LEU A 135 -1.76 13.65 -3.49
C LEU A 135 -2.83 14.59 -2.90
N GLU A 136 -3.95 14.76 -3.58
CA GLU A 136 -5.08 15.54 -3.07
C GLU A 136 -5.63 14.96 -1.77
N PHE A 137 -5.77 13.62 -1.70
CA PHE A 137 -6.11 12.93 -0.46
C PHE A 137 -5.14 13.27 0.66
N ALA A 138 -3.83 13.19 0.39
CA ALA A 138 -2.79 13.48 1.38
C ALA A 138 -2.88 14.94 1.90
N VAL A 139 -3.12 15.89 1.00
CA VAL A 139 -3.31 17.30 1.36
C VAL A 139 -4.57 17.50 2.21
N CYS A 140 -5.70 16.93 1.78
CA CYS A 140 -6.98 17.08 2.49
C CYS A 140 -6.96 16.48 3.90
N HIS A 141 -6.12 15.46 4.13
CA HIS A 141 -5.97 14.79 5.43
C HIS A 141 -4.72 15.23 6.21
N ASN A 142 -4.07 16.33 5.80
CA ASN A 142 -2.89 16.90 6.45
C ASN A 142 -1.74 15.89 6.62
N ALA A 143 -1.52 15.05 5.60
CA ALA A 143 -0.47 14.04 5.65
C ALA A 143 0.92 14.69 5.74
N THR A 144 1.74 14.17 6.64
CA THR A 144 3.12 14.58 6.80
C THR A 144 3.96 14.23 5.57
N ARG A 145 3.61 13.09 4.92
CA ARG A 145 4.31 12.62 3.72
C ARG A 145 3.43 11.74 2.86
N CYS A 146 3.54 11.94 1.55
CA CYS A 146 3.04 11.01 0.54
C CYS A 146 4.23 10.37 -0.18
N VAL A 147 4.19 9.05 -0.35
CA VAL A 147 5.19 8.27 -1.07
C VAL A 147 4.51 7.55 -2.23
N PHE A 148 5.01 7.75 -3.44
CA PHE A 148 4.62 7.04 -4.64
C PHE A 148 5.70 6.04 -5.02
N ALA A 149 5.35 4.77 -5.24
CA ALA A 149 6.32 3.72 -5.56
C ALA A 149 7.03 3.94 -6.90
N SER A 150 6.37 4.63 -7.85
CA SER A 150 6.92 4.87 -9.19
C SER A 150 7.27 3.56 -9.94
N SER A 151 8.23 3.61 -10.85
CA SER A 151 8.67 2.47 -11.64
C SER A 151 10.13 2.64 -12.03
N ASN A 152 10.87 1.54 -12.18
CA ASN A 152 12.19 1.54 -12.79
C ASN A 152 12.15 1.90 -14.28
N GLU A 153 11.00 1.78 -14.94
CA GLU A 153 10.78 2.16 -16.34
C GLU A 153 11.08 3.64 -16.64
N ILE A 154 11.08 4.50 -15.60
CA ILE A 154 11.43 5.92 -15.76
C ILE A 154 12.88 6.13 -16.23
N TYR A 155 13.74 5.15 -16.06
CA TYR A 155 15.12 5.22 -16.49
C TYR A 155 15.33 4.74 -17.94
N GLY A 156 14.24 4.33 -18.62
CA GLY A 156 14.27 3.76 -19.96
C GLY A 156 14.91 2.37 -20.00
N GLU A 157 15.31 1.93 -21.16
CA GLU A 157 16.11 0.72 -21.32
C GLU A 157 17.53 0.97 -20.75
N ILE A 158 17.66 0.91 -19.45
CA ILE A 158 18.98 0.86 -18.81
C ILE A 158 19.56 -0.52 -19.16
N GLY A 159 20.31 -0.55 -20.23
CA GLY A 159 21.05 -1.63 -20.81
C GLY A 159 20.67 -3.00 -20.28
N ARG A 160 20.09 -3.83 -21.14
CA ARG A 160 20.22 -5.27 -20.89
C ARG A 160 21.67 -5.47 -20.53
N ALA A 161 21.94 -5.91 -19.30
CA ALA A 161 23.28 -6.39 -18.98
C ALA A 161 23.61 -7.39 -20.10
N HIS A 162 24.50 -6.97 -20.99
CA HIS A 162 24.97 -7.84 -22.02
C HIS A 162 25.75 -8.93 -21.30
N VAL A 163 25.10 -10.06 -21.11
CA VAL A 163 25.75 -11.31 -20.75
C VAL A 163 26.40 -11.85 -22.01
#